data_b8add443e1edb83e8a4d9f5b58fb6853
#
_entry.id   b8add443e1edb83e8a4d9f5b58fb6853
#
_cell.length_a   1.000
_cell.length_b   1.000
_cell.length_c   1.000
_cell.angle_alpha   90.00
_cell.angle_beta   90.00
_cell.angle_gamma   90.00
#
_symmetry.space_group_name_H-M   'P 1'
#
loop_
_entity.id
_entity.type
_entity.pdbx_description
1 polymer ?
#
loop_
_entity_poly.entity_id
_entity_poly.type
_entity_poly.pdbx_seq_one_letter_code
_entity_poly.pdbx_strand_id
1 'polypeptide(L)'
;VPITPRGAGTGCAGGCVPVRGSIVLDLSKIDFIEIQPAERVAHVGAGAITAQVDAQAAKHGLMYAPDPSSHKFSTIGGNISCNAGGLRAAKYGNTRENVYALTAYLSDGRRLDCGRALKKFSTGLNLKDFFIGSEGTLGVVGEAWLKLVPRPESRAVAIAFPKSDAAAFDAVEKLMLSPLTPAICEFMDAETLSCVLRRNADTNLKIPAGAAVLLLEFDGSRGQAKSDAVFAEKLLSEYSARAARDESEAESFWKIRRSASQSMYLLADSKVNQDIVLPFSAVRGYFEFYKNL
;
A
#
# COMPACT_ATOMS: atom_id res chain seq x y z
N VAL A 1 34.22 -5.90 8.12
CA VAL A 1 33.67 -4.55 7.95
C VAL A 1 32.16 -4.67 7.73
N PRO A 2 31.31 -3.96 8.46
CA PRO A 2 29.87 -3.99 8.24
C PRO A 2 29.52 -3.45 6.84
N ILE A 3 28.51 -4.04 6.22
CA ILE A 3 27.99 -3.59 4.92
C ILE A 3 26.55 -3.11 5.14
N THR A 4 26.23 -1.91 4.66
CA THR A 4 24.89 -1.37 4.68
C THR A 4 24.34 -1.29 3.26
N PRO A 5 23.44 -2.20 2.84
CA PRO A 5 22.79 -2.11 1.53
C PRO A 5 21.91 -0.88 1.47
N ARG A 6 21.91 -0.18 0.33
CA ARG A 6 21.11 1.03 0.13
C ARG A 6 20.51 1.06 -1.26
N GLY A 7 19.20 1.26 -1.31
CA GLY A 7 18.48 1.68 -2.50
C GLY A 7 18.28 3.20 -2.49
N ALA A 8 17.05 3.67 -2.60
CA ALA A 8 16.74 5.11 -2.58
C ALA A 8 16.76 5.76 -1.18
N GLY A 9 16.89 4.99 -0.10
CA GLY A 9 16.91 5.52 1.26
C GLY A 9 15.59 6.10 1.76
N THR A 10 14.46 5.67 1.21
CA THR A 10 13.12 6.19 1.53
C THR A 10 12.47 5.55 2.77
N GLY A 11 13.07 4.48 3.32
CA GLY A 11 12.56 3.80 4.51
C GLY A 11 12.74 4.63 5.78
N CYS A 12 11.75 4.58 6.69
CA CYS A 12 11.75 5.35 7.93
C CYS A 12 12.39 4.61 9.11
N ALA A 13 12.59 3.29 9.02
CA ALA A 13 13.16 2.45 10.10
C ALA A 13 14.68 2.63 10.29
N GLY A 14 15.38 3.31 9.37
CA GLY A 14 16.80 3.59 9.50
C GLY A 14 17.74 2.47 9.02
N GLY A 15 17.23 1.36 8.45
CA GLY A 15 18.04 0.22 8.00
C GLY A 15 19.10 0.57 6.94
N CYS A 16 18.89 1.67 6.19
CA CYS A 16 19.86 2.17 5.21
C CYS A 16 20.87 3.19 5.78
N VAL A 17 20.82 3.49 7.08
CA VAL A 17 21.75 4.42 7.73
C VAL A 17 23.02 3.67 8.14
N PRO A 18 24.19 4.04 7.58
CA PRO A 18 25.41 3.32 7.87
C PRO A 18 25.91 3.57 9.29
N VAL A 19 26.40 2.51 9.94
CA VAL A 19 27.17 2.65 11.17
C VAL A 19 28.61 3.10 10.86
N ARG A 20 29.28 3.73 11.85
CA ARG A 20 30.65 4.21 11.67
C ARG A 20 31.58 3.07 11.24
N GLY A 21 32.35 3.29 10.19
CA GLY A 21 33.31 2.31 9.65
C GLY A 21 32.68 1.24 8.75
N SER A 22 31.38 1.38 8.38
CA SER A 22 30.74 0.49 7.41
C SER A 22 30.98 0.92 5.96
N ILE A 23 30.78 -0.02 5.05
CA ILE A 23 30.72 0.23 3.61
C ILE A 23 29.24 0.36 3.22
N VAL A 24 28.88 1.46 2.54
CA VAL A 24 27.55 1.59 1.91
C VAL A 24 27.61 0.91 0.55
N LEU A 25 26.78 -0.09 0.36
CA LEU A 25 26.61 -0.77 -0.92
C LEU A 25 25.40 -0.16 -1.64
N ASP A 26 25.65 0.78 -2.52
CA ASP A 26 24.60 1.40 -3.35
C ASP A 26 24.18 0.47 -4.49
N LEU A 27 22.92 0.09 -4.50
CA LEU A 27 22.32 -0.83 -5.47
C LEU A 27 21.59 -0.11 -6.61
N SER A 28 21.62 1.21 -6.65
CA SER A 28 20.85 2.02 -7.61
C SER A 28 21.24 1.77 -9.08
N LYS A 29 22.43 1.21 -9.34
CA LYS A 29 22.92 0.86 -10.68
C LYS A 29 22.45 -0.50 -11.19
N ILE A 30 21.81 -1.31 -10.34
CA ILE A 30 21.21 -2.58 -10.75
C ILE A 30 19.73 -2.31 -11.06
N ASP A 31 19.44 -1.55 -12.11
CA ASP A 31 18.16 -0.91 -12.39
C ASP A 31 17.41 -1.44 -13.62
N PHE A 32 17.87 -2.56 -14.18
CA PHE A 32 17.23 -3.17 -15.35
C PHE A 32 15.78 -3.59 -15.06
N ILE A 33 14.93 -3.54 -16.09
CA ILE A 33 13.52 -3.94 -16.04
C ILE A 33 13.21 -4.71 -17.32
N GLU A 34 12.87 -5.98 -17.17
CA GLU A 34 12.47 -6.89 -18.25
C GLU A 34 11.05 -7.39 -18.01
N ILE A 35 10.11 -6.97 -18.85
CA ILE A 35 8.72 -7.44 -18.75
C ILE A 35 8.55 -8.71 -19.59
N GLN A 36 7.99 -9.74 -19.00
CA GLN A 36 7.60 -11.00 -19.61
C GLN A 36 6.06 -11.08 -19.64
N PRO A 37 5.40 -10.52 -20.68
CA PRO A 37 3.95 -10.33 -20.66
C PRO A 37 3.17 -11.62 -20.61
N ALA A 38 3.62 -12.66 -21.33
CA ALA A 38 2.95 -13.98 -21.38
C ALA A 38 2.92 -14.64 -20.00
N GLU A 39 3.99 -14.49 -19.23
CA GLU A 39 4.13 -15.02 -17.87
C GLU A 39 3.52 -14.11 -16.80
N ARG A 40 3.22 -12.86 -17.17
CA ARG A 40 2.83 -11.79 -16.24
C ARG A 40 3.85 -11.59 -15.12
N VAL A 41 5.10 -11.50 -15.53
CA VAL A 41 6.25 -11.36 -14.65
C VAL A 41 7.08 -10.13 -15.07
N ALA A 42 7.65 -9.43 -14.11
CA ALA A 42 8.75 -8.49 -14.34
C ALA A 42 10.01 -9.04 -13.67
N HIS A 43 11.07 -9.28 -14.43
CA HIS A 43 12.41 -9.54 -13.92
C HIS A 43 13.14 -8.21 -13.79
N VAL A 44 13.57 -7.87 -12.60
CA VAL A 44 14.08 -6.53 -12.29
C VAL A 44 15.29 -6.56 -11.38
N GLY A 45 16.17 -5.61 -11.55
CA GLY A 45 17.26 -5.35 -10.63
C GLY A 45 16.77 -4.67 -9.34
N ALA A 46 17.52 -4.84 -8.25
CA ALA A 46 17.18 -4.27 -6.95
C ALA A 46 17.09 -2.74 -6.93
N GLY A 47 17.81 -2.05 -7.85
CA GLY A 47 17.81 -0.60 -8.03
C GLY A 47 16.66 -0.07 -8.89
N ALA A 48 15.87 -0.94 -9.53
CA ALA A 48 14.74 -0.53 -10.35
C ALA A 48 13.71 0.26 -9.53
N ILE A 49 13.27 1.41 -10.03
CA ILE A 49 12.29 2.28 -9.36
C ILE A 49 10.89 1.70 -9.51
N THR A 50 10.14 1.63 -8.42
CA THR A 50 8.81 1.02 -8.36
C THR A 50 7.86 1.57 -9.42
N ALA A 51 7.77 2.90 -9.57
CA ALA A 51 6.92 3.53 -10.58
C ALA A 51 7.37 3.23 -12.01
N GLN A 52 8.67 3.04 -12.25
CA GLN A 52 9.18 2.68 -13.58
C GLN A 52 8.81 1.25 -13.96
N VAL A 53 8.84 0.31 -12.99
CA VAL A 53 8.37 -1.06 -13.20
C VAL A 53 6.89 -1.06 -13.59
N ASP A 54 6.04 -0.32 -12.87
CA ASP A 54 4.62 -0.20 -13.21
C ASP A 54 4.39 0.46 -14.58
N ALA A 55 5.16 1.50 -14.90
CA ALA A 55 5.08 2.18 -16.19
C ALA A 55 5.49 1.27 -17.37
N GLN A 56 6.51 0.42 -17.20
CA GLN A 56 6.88 -0.56 -18.22
C GLN A 56 5.81 -1.66 -18.35
N ALA A 57 5.30 -2.18 -17.23
CA ALA A 57 4.21 -3.17 -17.23
C ALA A 57 2.94 -2.62 -17.95
N ALA A 58 2.64 -1.33 -17.77
CA ALA A 58 1.49 -0.66 -18.37
C ALA A 58 1.49 -0.72 -19.91
N LYS A 59 2.65 -0.71 -20.56
CA LYS A 59 2.78 -0.84 -22.02
C LYS A 59 2.24 -2.17 -22.55
N HIS A 60 2.11 -3.15 -21.67
CA HIS A 60 1.61 -4.49 -21.96
C HIS A 60 0.22 -4.77 -21.34
N GLY A 61 -0.49 -3.74 -20.90
CA GLY A 61 -1.78 -3.89 -20.22
C GLY A 61 -1.68 -4.56 -18.84
N LEU A 62 -0.50 -4.51 -18.22
CA LEU A 62 -0.22 -5.10 -16.92
C LEU A 62 0.06 -4.01 -15.87
N MET A 63 0.02 -4.41 -14.59
CA MET A 63 0.28 -3.55 -13.45
C MET A 63 1.14 -4.27 -12.41
N TYR A 64 2.12 -3.56 -11.85
CA TYR A 64 2.74 -3.92 -10.59
C TYR A 64 1.94 -3.28 -9.46
N ALA A 65 1.26 -4.10 -8.66
CA ALA A 65 0.22 -3.62 -7.75
C ALA A 65 0.71 -2.86 -6.50
N PRO A 66 1.83 -3.24 -5.84
CA PRO A 66 2.31 -2.50 -4.66
C PRO A 66 2.61 -1.02 -4.98
N ASP A 67 2.02 -0.13 -4.18
CA ASP A 67 2.07 1.32 -4.39
C ASP A 67 2.48 2.10 -3.11
N PRO A 68 3.64 1.81 -2.52
CA PRO A 68 4.07 2.56 -1.34
C PRO A 68 4.06 4.06 -1.63
N SER A 69 3.84 4.89 -0.62
CA SER A 69 3.79 6.36 -0.78
C SER A 69 5.07 6.91 -1.45
N SER A 70 6.17 6.21 -1.28
CA SER A 70 7.48 6.50 -1.90
C SER A 70 7.66 5.90 -3.31
N HIS A 71 6.66 5.28 -3.93
CA HIS A 71 6.80 4.50 -5.19
C HIS A 71 7.50 5.24 -6.32
N LYS A 72 7.44 6.58 -6.35
CA LYS A 72 8.12 7.40 -7.36
C LYS A 72 9.65 7.39 -7.22
N PHE A 73 10.15 7.02 -6.06
CA PHE A 73 11.58 7.08 -5.72
C PHE A 73 12.10 5.75 -5.17
N SER A 74 11.28 4.98 -4.46
CA SER A 74 11.69 3.71 -3.83
C SER A 74 12.13 2.69 -4.88
N THR A 75 13.15 1.91 -4.52
CA THR A 75 13.66 0.81 -5.34
C THR A 75 13.03 -0.51 -4.96
N ILE A 76 12.97 -1.44 -5.91
CA ILE A 76 12.41 -2.78 -5.67
C ILE A 76 13.16 -3.52 -4.56
N GLY A 77 14.50 -3.48 -4.53
CA GLY A 77 15.28 -4.10 -3.45
C GLY A 77 14.96 -3.50 -2.07
N GLY A 78 14.75 -2.17 -2.01
CA GLY A 78 14.30 -1.50 -0.79
C GLY A 78 12.89 -1.93 -0.37
N ASN A 79 11.95 -2.00 -1.33
CA ASN A 79 10.59 -2.46 -1.05
C ASN A 79 10.56 -3.92 -0.55
N ILE A 80 11.39 -4.80 -1.14
CA ILE A 80 11.54 -6.19 -0.69
C ILE A 80 12.09 -6.21 0.74
N SER A 81 13.17 -5.50 1.00
CA SER A 81 13.82 -5.49 2.31
C SER A 81 12.89 -4.99 3.43
N CYS A 82 12.03 -4.02 3.15
CA CYS A 82 11.07 -3.48 4.12
C CYS A 82 9.69 -4.16 4.08
N ASN A 83 9.45 -5.09 3.14
CA ASN A 83 8.11 -5.60 2.83
C ASN A 83 7.11 -4.45 2.63
N ALA A 84 7.47 -3.47 1.80
CA ALA A 84 6.71 -2.25 1.64
C ALA A 84 5.27 -2.52 1.16
N GLY A 85 4.30 -1.86 1.78
CA GLY A 85 2.90 -1.86 1.41
C GLY A 85 2.46 -0.51 0.85
N GLY A 86 1.20 -0.41 0.46
CA GLY A 86 0.56 0.80 -0.02
C GLY A 86 -0.95 0.72 0.14
N LEU A 87 -1.68 1.71 -0.35
CA LEU A 87 -3.13 1.78 -0.22
C LEU A 87 -3.84 0.58 -0.86
N ARG A 88 -3.28 0.04 -1.95
CA ARG A 88 -3.84 -1.11 -2.68
C ARG A 88 -3.60 -2.45 -1.97
N ALA A 89 -2.94 -2.46 -0.83
CA ALA A 89 -2.66 -3.69 -0.09
C ALA A 89 -3.93 -4.43 0.34
N ALA A 90 -5.06 -3.73 0.48
CA ALA A 90 -6.34 -4.34 0.82
C ALA A 90 -6.77 -5.43 -0.19
N LYS A 91 -6.48 -5.25 -1.48
CA LYS A 91 -6.80 -6.22 -2.55
C LYS A 91 -5.59 -7.02 -3.01
N TYR A 92 -4.45 -6.37 -3.13
CA TYR A 92 -3.30 -6.92 -3.83
C TYR A 92 -2.18 -7.41 -2.91
N GLY A 93 -2.28 -7.16 -1.60
CA GLY A 93 -1.23 -7.47 -0.65
C GLY A 93 -0.05 -6.50 -0.73
N ASN A 94 0.94 -6.76 0.11
CA ASN A 94 2.19 -6.00 0.17
C ASN A 94 3.21 -6.51 -0.88
N THR A 95 4.46 -6.11 -0.75
CA THR A 95 5.56 -6.59 -1.61
C THR A 95 5.69 -8.12 -1.55
N ARG A 96 5.53 -8.75 -0.36
CA ARG A 96 5.63 -10.21 -0.16
C ARG A 96 4.74 -11.01 -1.10
N GLU A 97 3.48 -10.62 -1.25
CA GLU A 97 2.49 -11.31 -2.08
C GLU A 97 2.75 -11.09 -3.57
N ASN A 98 3.60 -10.13 -3.91
CA ASN A 98 3.88 -9.71 -5.28
C ASN A 98 5.31 -10.06 -5.74
N VAL A 99 6.05 -10.85 -4.97
CA VAL A 99 7.37 -11.41 -5.34
C VAL A 99 7.27 -12.91 -5.53
N TYR A 100 7.59 -13.41 -6.72
CA TYR A 100 7.66 -14.84 -7.01
C TYR A 100 9.01 -15.45 -6.63
N ALA A 101 10.08 -14.74 -6.95
CA ALA A 101 11.46 -15.18 -6.69
C ALA A 101 12.37 -13.97 -6.50
N LEU A 102 13.50 -14.20 -5.87
CA LEU A 102 14.57 -13.22 -5.76
C LEU A 102 15.94 -13.93 -5.74
N THR A 103 16.98 -13.18 -6.11
CA THR A 103 18.35 -13.55 -5.86
C THR A 103 18.92 -12.69 -4.74
N ALA A 104 19.47 -13.34 -3.72
CA ALA A 104 20.15 -12.68 -2.62
C ALA A 104 21.63 -13.07 -2.58
N TYR A 105 22.45 -12.17 -2.05
CA TYR A 105 23.87 -12.40 -1.78
C TYR A 105 24.11 -12.38 -0.28
N LEU A 106 24.68 -13.45 0.24
CA LEU A 106 24.98 -13.62 1.65
C LEU A 106 26.26 -12.87 2.05
N SER A 107 26.50 -12.72 3.34
CA SER A 107 27.67 -12.01 3.87
C SER A 107 29.03 -12.63 3.48
N ASP A 108 29.05 -13.89 3.12
CA ASP A 108 30.22 -14.61 2.62
C ASP A 108 30.38 -14.57 1.09
N GLY A 109 29.51 -13.81 0.39
CA GLY A 109 29.51 -13.64 -1.06
C GLY A 109 28.78 -14.73 -1.83
N ARG A 110 28.22 -15.75 -1.19
CA ARG A 110 27.44 -16.77 -1.88
C ARG A 110 26.14 -16.19 -2.44
N ARG A 111 25.85 -16.53 -3.69
CA ARG A 111 24.58 -16.28 -4.34
C ARG A 111 23.55 -17.33 -3.90
N LEU A 112 22.33 -16.87 -3.60
CA LEU A 112 21.21 -17.70 -3.23
C LEU A 112 19.99 -17.33 -4.09
N ASP A 113 19.53 -18.27 -4.93
CA ASP A 113 18.33 -18.11 -5.73
C ASP A 113 17.13 -18.68 -4.97
N CYS A 114 16.16 -17.82 -4.62
CA CYS A 114 15.03 -18.14 -3.78
C CYS A 114 13.74 -18.08 -4.57
N GLY A 115 12.98 -19.18 -4.61
CA GLY A 115 11.73 -19.28 -5.34
C GLY A 115 11.90 -19.56 -6.83
N ARG A 116 10.82 -19.40 -7.59
CA ARG A 116 10.76 -19.51 -9.05
C ARG A 116 9.72 -18.54 -9.59
N ALA A 117 9.92 -18.05 -10.80
CA ALA A 117 9.00 -17.12 -11.47
C ALA A 117 7.73 -17.83 -11.99
N LEU A 118 7.06 -18.58 -11.12
CA LEU A 118 5.90 -19.39 -11.44
C LEU A 118 4.74 -19.08 -10.49
N LYS A 119 3.54 -18.96 -11.05
CA LYS A 119 2.32 -18.71 -10.27
C LYS A 119 2.03 -19.87 -9.29
N LYS A 120 2.30 -21.11 -9.70
CA LYS A 120 2.15 -22.29 -8.84
C LYS A 120 3.51 -22.97 -8.69
N PHE A 121 4.06 -22.88 -7.48
CA PHE A 121 5.32 -23.51 -7.13
C PHE A 121 5.21 -24.05 -5.70
N SER A 122 5.29 -25.37 -5.55
CA SER A 122 5.09 -26.08 -4.28
C SER A 122 6.28 -26.96 -3.86
N THR A 123 7.41 -26.83 -4.55
CA THR A 123 8.58 -27.66 -4.29
C THR A 123 9.59 -26.93 -3.43
N GLY A 124 9.98 -27.57 -2.32
CA GLY A 124 11.00 -27.05 -1.41
C GLY A 124 10.50 -25.95 -0.47
N LEU A 125 11.44 -25.36 0.26
CA LEU A 125 11.16 -24.29 1.22
C LEU A 125 10.99 -22.93 0.52
N ASN A 126 10.12 -22.09 1.06
CA ASN A 126 9.91 -20.73 0.54
C ASN A 126 10.96 -19.75 1.12
N LEU A 127 12.21 -19.90 0.67
CA LEU A 127 13.33 -19.12 1.21
C LEU A 127 13.24 -17.62 0.94
N LYS A 128 12.53 -17.18 -0.11
CA LYS A 128 12.38 -15.75 -0.42
C LYS A 128 11.76 -14.97 0.75
N ASP A 129 10.85 -15.61 1.51
CA ASP A 129 10.12 -14.95 2.59
C ASP A 129 11.00 -14.63 3.81
N PHE A 130 12.20 -15.22 3.93
CA PHE A 130 13.19 -14.81 4.92
C PHE A 130 13.82 -13.45 4.58
N PHE A 131 14.01 -13.17 3.28
CA PHE A 131 14.62 -11.91 2.83
C PHE A 131 13.61 -10.77 2.75
N ILE A 132 12.33 -11.07 2.49
CA ILE A 132 11.28 -10.05 2.42
C ILE A 132 10.93 -9.57 3.83
N GLY A 133 11.21 -8.31 4.12
CA GLY A 133 11.05 -7.72 5.45
C GLY A 133 12.27 -7.94 6.38
N SER A 134 13.39 -8.43 5.85
CA SER A 134 14.61 -8.65 6.65
C SER A 134 15.43 -7.37 6.89
N GLU A 135 15.08 -6.26 6.25
CA GLU A 135 15.80 -4.98 6.30
C GLU A 135 17.30 -5.08 5.98
N GLY A 136 17.67 -6.06 5.13
CA GLY A 136 19.06 -6.31 4.74
C GLY A 136 19.89 -7.09 5.75
N THR A 137 19.31 -7.56 6.85
CA THR A 137 20.07 -8.27 7.93
C THR A 137 20.50 -9.68 7.54
N LEU A 138 19.83 -10.33 6.59
CA LEU A 138 20.12 -11.70 6.15
C LEU A 138 20.95 -11.76 4.86
N GLY A 139 21.02 -10.66 4.12
CA GLY A 139 21.75 -10.58 2.86
C GLY A 139 21.27 -9.43 2.00
N VAL A 140 21.89 -9.28 0.84
CA VAL A 140 21.63 -8.20 -0.11
C VAL A 140 20.81 -8.75 -1.27
N VAL A 141 19.62 -8.22 -1.51
CA VAL A 141 18.79 -8.55 -2.69
C VAL A 141 19.38 -7.88 -3.91
N GLY A 142 19.73 -8.67 -4.94
CA GLY A 142 20.30 -8.18 -6.20
C GLY A 142 19.27 -8.03 -7.31
N GLU A 143 18.36 -9.00 -7.42
CA GLU A 143 17.32 -9.03 -8.46
C GLU A 143 16.08 -9.76 -7.97
N ALA A 144 14.95 -9.52 -8.62
CA ALA A 144 13.68 -10.15 -8.27
C ALA A 144 12.78 -10.40 -9.49
N TRP A 145 11.92 -11.41 -9.36
CA TRP A 145 10.83 -11.71 -10.29
C TRP A 145 9.51 -11.33 -9.62
N LEU A 146 8.90 -10.27 -10.14
CA LEU A 146 7.71 -9.66 -9.59
C LEU A 146 6.46 -10.19 -10.31
N LYS A 147 5.41 -10.41 -9.54
CA LYS A 147 4.09 -10.74 -10.06
C LYS A 147 3.47 -9.49 -10.67
N LEU A 148 3.01 -9.60 -11.93
CA LEU A 148 2.17 -8.60 -12.56
C LEU A 148 0.72 -9.10 -12.64
N VAL A 149 -0.22 -8.18 -12.54
CA VAL A 149 -1.65 -8.45 -12.72
C VAL A 149 -2.16 -7.68 -13.93
N PRO A 150 -3.26 -8.12 -14.58
CA PRO A 150 -3.93 -7.31 -15.59
C PRO A 150 -4.23 -5.91 -15.02
N ARG A 151 -3.91 -4.87 -15.77
CA ARG A 151 -4.22 -3.50 -15.37
C ARG A 151 -5.73 -3.31 -15.37
N PRO A 152 -6.32 -2.82 -14.27
CA PRO A 152 -7.74 -2.51 -14.24
C PRO A 152 -8.13 -1.52 -15.33
N GLU A 153 -9.24 -1.78 -16.03
CA GLU A 153 -9.77 -0.88 -17.07
C GLU A 153 -10.39 0.39 -16.49
N SER A 154 -10.91 0.29 -15.27
CA SER A 154 -11.56 1.41 -14.58
C SER A 154 -11.43 1.28 -13.07
N ARG A 155 -11.65 2.40 -12.42
CA ARG A 155 -11.84 2.49 -10.98
C ARG A 155 -13.16 3.20 -10.68
N ALA A 156 -13.72 2.92 -9.51
CA ALA A 156 -14.86 3.63 -8.97
C ALA A 156 -14.66 3.84 -7.47
N VAL A 157 -15.07 4.99 -6.98
CA VAL A 157 -14.85 5.41 -5.60
C VAL A 157 -16.18 5.52 -4.88
N ALA A 158 -16.24 5.07 -3.64
CA ALA A 158 -17.34 5.31 -2.73
C ALA A 158 -16.78 5.89 -1.42
N ILE A 159 -17.61 6.70 -0.77
CA ILE A 159 -17.30 7.28 0.54
C ILE A 159 -18.47 7.02 1.48
N ALA A 160 -18.20 6.76 2.76
CA ALA A 160 -19.21 6.68 3.80
C ALA A 160 -18.83 7.60 4.97
N PHE A 161 -19.86 8.10 5.67
CA PHE A 161 -19.73 8.97 6.83
C PHE A 161 -20.43 8.35 8.05
N PRO A 162 -19.84 7.32 8.67
CA PRO A 162 -20.34 6.76 9.93
C PRO A 162 -20.39 7.83 11.02
N LYS A 163 -21.45 7.80 11.86
CA LYS A 163 -21.71 8.80 12.90
C LYS A 163 -20.68 8.78 14.05
N SER A 164 -19.82 7.79 14.12
CA SER A 164 -18.75 7.64 15.10
C SER A 164 -17.67 6.69 14.58
N ASP A 165 -16.51 6.69 15.23
CA ASP A 165 -15.42 5.77 14.91
C ASP A 165 -15.84 4.30 15.14
N ALA A 166 -16.64 4.02 16.20
CA ALA A 166 -17.18 2.68 16.43
C ALA A 166 -18.08 2.22 15.28
N ALA A 167 -18.97 3.11 14.80
CA ALA A 167 -19.81 2.83 13.64
C ALA A 167 -18.99 2.62 12.34
N ALA A 168 -17.82 3.24 12.23
CA ALA A 168 -16.93 2.99 11.10
C ALA A 168 -16.35 1.58 11.13
N PHE A 169 -16.00 1.05 12.31
CA PHE A 169 -15.53 -0.33 12.43
C PHE A 169 -16.65 -1.34 12.13
N ASP A 170 -17.90 -1.06 12.53
CA ASP A 170 -19.06 -1.88 12.14
C ASP A 170 -19.26 -1.89 10.61
N ALA A 171 -19.09 -0.74 9.98
CA ALA A 171 -19.19 -0.63 8.52
C ALA A 171 -18.08 -1.42 7.80
N VAL A 172 -16.84 -1.39 8.31
CA VAL A 172 -15.73 -2.19 7.77
C VAL A 172 -15.98 -3.68 7.95
N GLU A 173 -16.45 -4.12 9.12
CA GLU A 173 -16.81 -5.52 9.37
C GLU A 173 -17.89 -6.00 8.39
N LYS A 174 -18.94 -5.20 8.20
CA LYS A 174 -20.01 -5.48 7.24
C LYS A 174 -19.48 -5.59 5.80
N LEU A 175 -18.51 -4.73 5.42
CA LEU A 175 -17.84 -4.79 4.14
C LEU A 175 -17.01 -6.07 3.98
N MET A 176 -16.22 -6.44 5.01
CA MET A 176 -15.38 -7.64 5.01
C MET A 176 -16.17 -8.94 4.90
N LEU A 177 -17.42 -8.97 5.45
CA LEU A 177 -18.32 -10.11 5.35
C LEU A 177 -19.11 -10.16 4.04
N SER A 178 -18.96 -9.15 3.18
CA SER A 178 -19.61 -9.07 1.88
C SER A 178 -18.75 -9.71 0.77
N PRO A 179 -19.30 -9.93 -0.43
CA PRO A 179 -18.51 -10.38 -1.58
C PRO A 179 -17.59 -9.30 -2.17
N LEU A 180 -17.61 -8.08 -1.64
CA LEU A 180 -16.81 -6.97 -2.15
C LEU A 180 -15.34 -7.12 -1.75
N THR A 181 -14.45 -6.76 -2.67
CA THR A 181 -13.01 -6.68 -2.39
C THR A 181 -12.50 -5.32 -2.89
N PRO A 182 -12.57 -4.27 -2.05
CA PRO A 182 -12.06 -2.97 -2.44
C PRO A 182 -10.55 -3.03 -2.67
N ALA A 183 -10.08 -2.31 -3.68
CA ALA A 183 -8.66 -2.12 -3.91
C ALA A 183 -8.03 -1.27 -2.79
N ILE A 184 -8.81 -0.32 -2.28
CA ILE A 184 -8.44 0.58 -1.19
C ILE A 184 -9.60 0.67 -0.21
N CYS A 185 -9.28 0.57 1.08
CA CYS A 185 -10.21 0.80 2.19
C CYS A 185 -9.49 1.64 3.25
N GLU A 186 -9.81 2.94 3.30
CA GLU A 186 -9.17 3.90 4.17
C GLU A 186 -10.16 4.42 5.22
N PHE A 187 -9.73 4.42 6.46
CA PHE A 187 -10.46 4.99 7.59
C PHE A 187 -9.79 6.29 8.04
N MET A 188 -10.61 7.25 8.43
CA MET A 188 -10.19 8.48 9.08
C MET A 188 -11.19 8.78 10.20
N ASP A 189 -10.67 8.98 11.40
CA ASP A 189 -11.50 9.26 12.57
C ASP A 189 -12.18 10.64 12.50
N ALA A 190 -13.15 10.84 13.39
CA ALA A 190 -13.95 12.06 13.43
C ALA A 190 -13.10 13.31 13.73
N GLU A 191 -12.07 13.19 14.55
CA GLU A 191 -11.20 14.32 14.90
C GLU A 191 -10.33 14.73 13.72
N THR A 192 -9.70 13.77 13.07
CA THR A 192 -8.93 13.99 11.83
C THR A 192 -9.81 14.61 10.75
N LEU A 193 -11.02 14.07 10.54
CA LEU A 193 -11.96 14.63 9.57
C LEU A 193 -12.35 16.08 9.91
N SER A 194 -12.59 16.39 11.17
CA SER A 194 -12.86 17.77 11.64
C SER A 194 -11.73 18.72 11.26
N CYS A 195 -10.47 18.32 11.47
CA CYS A 195 -9.30 19.12 11.08
C CYS A 195 -9.21 19.30 9.56
N VAL A 196 -9.50 18.24 8.79
CA VAL A 196 -9.53 18.31 7.32
C VAL A 196 -10.58 19.31 6.84
N LEU A 197 -11.78 19.29 7.43
CA LEU A 197 -12.87 20.21 7.08
C LEU A 197 -12.54 21.67 7.44
N ARG A 198 -11.93 21.89 8.59
CA ARG A 198 -11.47 23.26 8.99
C ARG A 198 -10.43 23.81 8.02
N ARG A 199 -9.55 22.96 7.48
CA ARG A 199 -8.52 23.35 6.52
C ARG A 199 -9.08 23.52 5.09
N ASN A 200 -10.11 22.74 4.72
CA ASN A 200 -10.72 22.72 3.39
C ASN A 200 -12.18 23.16 3.49
N ALA A 201 -12.41 24.43 3.91
CA ALA A 201 -13.76 24.99 4.09
C ALA A 201 -14.64 24.95 2.81
N ASP A 202 -14.01 24.81 1.64
CA ASP A 202 -14.72 24.81 0.33
C ASP A 202 -15.24 23.43 -0.10
N THR A 203 -15.34 22.46 0.82
CA THR A 203 -15.90 21.17 0.45
C THR A 203 -17.41 21.28 0.27
N ASN A 204 -17.90 20.95 -0.94
CA ASN A 204 -19.33 20.85 -1.24
C ASN A 204 -19.99 19.57 -0.67
N LEU A 205 -19.27 18.81 0.15
CA LEU A 205 -19.74 17.56 0.72
C LEU A 205 -20.61 17.83 1.96
N LYS A 206 -21.82 17.29 1.95
CA LYS A 206 -22.68 17.28 3.15
C LYS A 206 -22.18 16.20 4.11
N ILE A 207 -21.34 16.58 5.05
CA ILE A 207 -20.74 15.68 6.03
C ILE A 207 -21.44 15.88 7.38
N PRO A 208 -21.98 14.82 8.00
CA PRO A 208 -22.57 14.91 9.32
C PRO A 208 -21.55 15.37 10.37
N ALA A 209 -21.97 16.19 11.33
CA ALA A 209 -21.07 16.60 12.42
C ALA A 209 -20.65 15.38 13.26
N GLY A 210 -19.37 15.31 13.62
CA GLY A 210 -18.83 14.21 14.40
C GLY A 210 -18.68 12.89 13.65
N ALA A 211 -18.89 12.87 12.33
CA ALA A 211 -18.71 11.67 11.53
C ALA A 211 -17.24 11.32 11.35
N ALA A 212 -16.97 10.00 11.32
CA ALA A 212 -15.76 9.45 10.73
C ALA A 212 -15.91 9.30 9.21
N VAL A 213 -14.84 8.90 8.52
CA VAL A 213 -14.88 8.64 7.08
C VAL A 213 -14.34 7.26 6.74
N LEU A 214 -15.03 6.57 5.82
CA LEU A 214 -14.48 5.44 5.08
C LEU A 214 -14.41 5.81 3.60
N LEU A 215 -13.22 5.69 3.01
CA LEU A 215 -13.00 5.89 1.59
C LEU A 215 -12.66 4.54 0.96
N LEU A 216 -13.45 4.16 -0.03
CA LEU A 216 -13.36 2.88 -0.72
C LEU A 216 -13.05 3.13 -2.20
N GLU A 217 -12.09 2.40 -2.74
CA GLU A 217 -11.87 2.36 -4.18
C GLU A 217 -12.01 0.92 -4.67
N PHE A 218 -12.77 0.73 -5.72
CA PHE A 218 -12.94 -0.52 -6.43
C PHE A 218 -12.28 -0.39 -7.80
N ASP A 219 -11.60 -1.42 -8.24
CA ASP A 219 -10.97 -1.48 -9.54
C ASP A 219 -11.25 -2.81 -10.24
N GLY A 220 -11.24 -2.80 -11.57
CA GLY A 220 -11.54 -4.00 -12.37
C GLY A 220 -11.93 -3.65 -13.79
N SER A 221 -12.80 -4.46 -14.39
CA SER A 221 -13.44 -4.12 -15.66
C SER A 221 -14.37 -2.90 -15.47
N ARG A 222 -14.69 -2.22 -16.56
CA ARG A 222 -15.50 -1.00 -16.54
C ARG A 222 -16.84 -1.17 -15.82
N GLY A 223 -17.52 -2.28 -16.07
CA GLY A 223 -18.81 -2.58 -15.45
C GLY A 223 -18.67 -2.99 -13.98
N GLN A 224 -17.66 -3.80 -13.65
CA GLN A 224 -17.46 -4.37 -12.32
C GLN A 224 -17.14 -3.28 -11.28
N ALA A 225 -16.15 -2.43 -11.54
CA ALA A 225 -15.76 -1.38 -10.58
C ALA A 225 -16.94 -0.49 -10.20
N LYS A 226 -17.76 -0.08 -11.20
CA LYS A 226 -18.94 0.73 -10.96
C LYS A 226 -20.03 -0.03 -10.19
N SER A 227 -20.28 -1.29 -10.54
CA SER A 227 -21.26 -2.14 -9.83
C SER A 227 -20.85 -2.33 -8.36
N ASP A 228 -19.56 -2.56 -8.09
CA ASP A 228 -19.06 -2.76 -6.74
C ASP A 228 -19.21 -1.49 -5.89
N ALA A 229 -18.92 -0.30 -6.45
CA ALA A 229 -19.12 0.96 -5.76
C ALA A 229 -20.60 1.22 -5.43
N VAL A 230 -21.51 0.94 -6.37
CA VAL A 230 -22.96 1.06 -6.15
C VAL A 230 -23.46 0.01 -5.13
N PHE A 231 -22.89 -1.20 -5.16
CA PHE A 231 -23.24 -2.21 -4.17
C PHE A 231 -22.75 -1.78 -2.77
N ALA A 232 -21.54 -1.22 -2.65
CA ALA A 232 -21.01 -0.69 -1.39
C ALA A 232 -21.89 0.46 -0.86
N GLU A 233 -22.37 1.38 -1.73
CA GLU A 233 -23.30 2.43 -1.35
C GLU A 233 -24.57 1.86 -0.72
N LYS A 234 -25.17 0.83 -1.33
CA LYS A 234 -26.36 0.17 -0.80
C LYS A 234 -26.08 -0.57 0.51
N LEU A 235 -24.99 -1.35 0.55
CA LEU A 235 -24.57 -2.13 1.70
C LEU A 235 -24.35 -1.24 2.93
N LEU A 236 -23.77 -0.07 2.73
CA LEU A 236 -23.36 0.87 3.77
C LEU A 236 -24.30 2.10 3.86
N SER A 237 -25.54 1.99 3.34
CA SER A 237 -26.48 3.10 3.29
C SER A 237 -26.80 3.72 4.66
N GLU A 238 -26.85 2.92 5.72
CA GLU A 238 -27.04 3.39 7.09
C GLU A 238 -25.90 4.27 7.62
N TYR A 239 -24.72 4.18 7.00
CA TYR A 239 -23.52 4.99 7.29
C TYR A 239 -23.37 6.17 6.32
N SER A 240 -24.47 6.62 5.69
CA SER A 240 -24.46 7.73 4.75
C SER A 240 -23.48 7.53 3.58
N ALA A 241 -23.37 6.28 3.10
CA ALA A 241 -22.50 5.93 2.00
C ALA A 241 -23.04 6.44 0.67
N ARG A 242 -22.13 6.77 -0.25
CA ARG A 242 -22.45 7.09 -1.63
C ARG A 242 -21.29 6.79 -2.57
N ALA A 243 -21.61 6.30 -3.75
CA ALA A 243 -20.67 6.16 -4.85
C ALA A 243 -20.48 7.51 -5.56
N ALA A 244 -19.27 7.79 -6.02
CA ALA A 244 -18.99 8.94 -6.85
C ALA A 244 -19.71 8.80 -8.21
N ARG A 245 -20.36 9.87 -8.65
CA ARG A 245 -21.09 9.91 -9.91
C ARG A 245 -20.17 10.04 -11.12
N ASP A 246 -19.05 10.74 -10.91
CA ASP A 246 -18.04 11.04 -11.92
C ASP A 246 -16.65 11.18 -11.30
N GLU A 247 -15.64 11.37 -12.14
CA GLU A 247 -14.24 11.51 -11.72
C GLU A 247 -14.00 12.77 -10.87
N SER A 248 -14.75 13.86 -11.11
CA SER A 248 -14.62 15.09 -10.33
C SER A 248 -15.08 14.88 -8.89
N GLU A 249 -16.18 14.17 -8.69
CA GLU A 249 -16.65 13.81 -7.36
C GLU A 249 -15.70 12.82 -6.67
N ALA A 250 -15.20 11.81 -7.39
CA ALA A 250 -14.19 10.88 -6.87
C ALA A 250 -12.94 11.63 -6.40
N GLU A 251 -12.46 12.59 -7.18
CA GLU A 251 -11.32 13.43 -6.82
C GLU A 251 -11.59 14.29 -5.57
N SER A 252 -12.82 14.75 -5.38
CA SER A 252 -13.21 15.48 -4.16
C SER A 252 -13.13 14.60 -2.92
N PHE A 253 -13.47 13.31 -3.03
CA PHE A 253 -13.32 12.35 -1.94
C PHE A 253 -11.83 12.10 -1.61
N TRP A 254 -11.02 11.92 -2.63
CA TRP A 254 -9.57 11.77 -2.47
C TRP A 254 -8.89 13.00 -1.88
N LYS A 255 -9.39 14.21 -2.17
CA LYS A 255 -8.88 15.45 -1.58
C LYS A 255 -8.98 15.43 -0.06
N ILE A 256 -10.07 14.89 0.50
CA ILE A 256 -10.22 14.71 1.96
C ILE A 256 -9.07 13.87 2.49
N ARG A 257 -8.84 12.70 1.90
CA ARG A 257 -7.79 11.76 2.36
C ARG A 257 -6.39 12.37 2.25
N ARG A 258 -6.07 13.01 1.14
CA ARG A 258 -4.75 13.62 0.92
C ARG A 258 -4.47 14.79 1.86
N SER A 259 -5.50 15.47 2.33
CA SER A 259 -5.37 16.61 3.25
C SER A 259 -5.13 16.19 4.70
N ALA A 260 -5.40 14.93 5.09
CA ALA A 260 -5.39 14.47 6.47
C ALA A 260 -4.09 14.79 7.19
N SER A 261 -2.96 14.34 6.65
CA SER A 261 -1.64 14.52 7.30
C SER A 261 -1.28 15.97 7.56
N GLN A 262 -1.58 16.85 6.62
CA GLN A 262 -1.30 18.29 6.74
C GLN A 262 -2.28 18.99 7.69
N SER A 263 -3.49 18.46 7.82
CA SER A 263 -4.52 19.06 8.67
C SER A 263 -4.24 18.85 10.16
N MET A 264 -3.45 17.82 10.51
CA MET A 264 -3.05 17.56 11.90
C MET A 264 -2.22 18.69 12.51
N TYR A 265 -1.53 19.47 11.69
CA TYR A 265 -0.81 20.67 12.19
C TYR A 265 -1.74 21.80 12.68
N LEU A 266 -3.06 21.63 12.58
CA LEU A 266 -4.02 22.49 13.27
C LEU A 266 -4.16 22.17 14.77
N LEU A 267 -3.69 20.99 15.19
CA LEU A 267 -3.76 20.53 16.58
C LEU A 267 -2.44 20.78 17.33
N ALA A 268 -1.29 20.63 16.65
CA ALA A 268 0.04 20.77 17.26
C ALA A 268 1.09 21.14 16.22
N ASP A 269 2.16 21.79 16.66
CA ASP A 269 3.27 22.24 15.82
C ASP A 269 4.14 21.08 15.31
N SER A 270 4.07 19.93 15.97
CA SER A 270 4.83 18.74 15.61
C SER A 270 3.93 17.50 15.57
N LYS A 271 4.31 16.53 14.74
CA LYS A 271 3.59 15.29 14.57
C LYS A 271 4.55 14.10 14.55
N VAL A 272 4.25 13.08 15.35
CA VAL A 272 4.92 11.79 15.31
C VAL A 272 4.00 10.78 14.64
N ASN A 273 4.48 10.13 13.58
CA ASN A 273 3.76 9.05 12.94
C ASN A 273 4.21 7.73 13.56
N GLN A 274 3.25 6.88 13.89
CA GLN A 274 3.50 5.50 14.31
C GLN A 274 2.61 4.59 13.47
N ASP A 275 3.23 3.55 12.91
CA ASP A 275 2.53 2.54 12.15
C ASP A 275 2.45 1.26 12.99
N ILE A 276 1.24 0.74 13.16
CA ILE A 276 0.99 -0.50 13.86
C ILE A 276 0.12 -1.42 12.98
N VAL A 277 0.30 -2.71 13.15
CA VAL A 277 -0.53 -3.72 12.50
C VAL A 277 -1.26 -4.50 13.57
N LEU A 278 -2.58 -4.61 13.43
CA LEU A 278 -3.45 -5.32 14.37
C LEU A 278 -4.37 -6.29 13.61
N PRO A 279 -4.71 -7.44 14.21
CA PRO A 279 -5.87 -8.20 13.76
C PRO A 279 -7.11 -7.29 13.81
N PHE A 280 -7.98 -7.39 12.81
CA PHE A 280 -9.17 -6.52 12.75
C PHE A 280 -10.02 -6.58 14.03
N SER A 281 -10.13 -7.76 14.63
CA SER A 281 -10.83 -7.95 15.91
C SER A 281 -10.27 -7.14 17.09
N ALA A 282 -9.00 -6.75 17.03
CA ALA A 282 -8.34 -5.97 18.08
C ALA A 282 -8.38 -4.44 17.82
N VAL A 283 -8.72 -4.02 16.60
CA VAL A 283 -8.65 -2.58 16.19
C VAL A 283 -9.54 -1.72 17.08
N ARG A 284 -10.78 -2.13 17.35
CA ARG A 284 -11.73 -1.36 18.16
C ARG A 284 -11.20 -1.13 19.58
N GLY A 285 -10.78 -2.20 20.26
CA GLY A 285 -10.28 -2.11 21.64
C GLY A 285 -8.99 -1.29 21.72
N TYR A 286 -8.11 -1.43 20.74
CA TYR A 286 -6.91 -0.59 20.67
C TYR A 286 -7.23 0.89 20.46
N PHE A 287 -8.19 1.20 19.59
CA PHE A 287 -8.58 2.58 19.29
C PHE A 287 -9.24 3.24 20.52
N GLU A 288 -10.07 2.52 21.27
CA GLU A 288 -10.63 2.98 22.54
C GLU A 288 -9.53 3.23 23.58
N PHE A 289 -8.56 2.32 23.71
CA PHE A 289 -7.40 2.48 24.58
C PHE A 289 -6.61 3.74 24.20
N TYR A 290 -6.29 3.91 22.92
CA TYR A 290 -5.51 5.05 22.41
C TYR A 290 -6.18 6.40 22.70
N LYS A 291 -7.52 6.49 22.61
CA LYS A 291 -8.27 7.72 22.89
C LYS A 291 -8.30 8.11 24.37
N ASN A 292 -7.94 7.21 25.26
CA ASN A 292 -7.89 7.45 26.70
C ASN A 292 -6.47 7.67 27.24
N LEU A 293 -5.47 7.71 26.36
CA LEU A 293 -4.09 8.11 26.67
C LEU A 293 -3.93 9.62 26.60
#